data_b87a5e1330bbde3a687b82916fa4d205
#
_entry.id   b87a5e1330bbde3a687b82916fa4d205
#
_cell.length_a   1.000
_cell.length_b   1.000
_cell.length_c   1.000
_cell.angle_alpha   90.00
_cell.angle_beta   90.00
_cell.angle_gamma   90.00
#
_symmetry.space_group_name_H-M   'P 1'
#
loop_
_entity.id
_entity.type
_entity.pdbx_description
1 polymer ?
#
loop_
_entity_poly.entity_id
_entity_poly.type
_entity_poly.pdbx_seq_one_letter_code
_entity_poly.pdbx_strand_id
1 'polypeptide(L)'
;ASAALAAPVEDIFAQSAAARALGPRSRVLVKPNLVAKHAPEKAVTTHPAVLDAVCAALRRRGVESITVADSPGGLYNPAVMKSIYKASGLLAVCERHGALAYTACEAAPRKTDGVRVKEFSLLRPVLEADFIIDLPKVKTHVMTGMSCAVKNLFGTVPGLQKAEFHMRFPEKEPFGEMLVDLCETVRPQLIIADGVLAM
;
A
#
# COMPACT_ATOMS: atom_id res chain seq x y z
N ALA A 1 2.69 15.48 -14.60
CA ALA A 1 1.69 14.53 -14.06
C ALA A 1 1.35 14.84 -12.60
N SER A 2 2.33 15.05 -11.70
CA SER A 2 2.04 15.28 -10.27
C SER A 2 1.31 16.60 -10.01
N ALA A 3 1.62 17.67 -10.73
CA ALA A 3 0.90 18.94 -10.63
C ALA A 3 -0.60 18.82 -10.94
N ALA A 4 -0.97 17.98 -11.92
CA ALA A 4 -2.38 17.74 -12.28
C ALA A 4 -3.14 16.93 -11.21
N LEU A 5 -2.45 16.17 -10.38
CA LEU A 5 -3.04 15.38 -9.30
C LEU A 5 -3.13 16.12 -7.97
N ALA A 6 -2.48 17.28 -7.84
CA ALA A 6 -2.43 18.01 -6.57
C ALA A 6 -3.82 18.44 -6.09
N ALA A 7 -4.63 19.07 -6.94
CA ALA A 7 -5.96 19.53 -6.57
C ALA A 7 -6.91 18.35 -6.28
N PRO A 8 -7.06 17.32 -7.14
CA PRO A 8 -7.88 16.16 -6.83
C PRO A 8 -7.51 15.45 -5.52
N VAL A 9 -6.22 15.31 -5.22
CA VAL A 9 -5.78 14.68 -3.97
C VAL A 9 -6.15 15.57 -2.77
N GLU A 10 -5.97 16.90 -2.85
CA GLU A 10 -6.40 17.81 -1.79
C GLU A 10 -7.89 17.74 -1.53
N ASP A 11 -8.71 17.68 -2.58
CA ASP A 11 -10.16 17.56 -2.46
C ASP A 11 -10.55 16.26 -1.73
N ILE A 12 -9.89 15.14 -2.04
CA ILE A 12 -10.09 13.86 -1.33
C ILE A 12 -9.75 14.01 0.16
N PHE A 13 -8.60 14.61 0.48
CA PHE A 13 -8.19 14.83 1.87
C PHE A 13 -9.15 15.77 2.60
N ALA A 14 -9.64 16.80 1.94
CA ALA A 14 -10.60 17.75 2.53
C ALA A 14 -11.97 17.12 2.82
N GLN A 15 -12.41 16.15 2.00
CA GLN A 15 -13.67 15.43 2.20
C GLN A 15 -13.55 14.34 3.28
N SER A 16 -12.37 13.81 3.57
CA SER A 16 -12.16 12.81 4.61
C SER A 16 -12.01 13.43 6.00
N ALA A 17 -12.97 13.18 6.89
CA ALA A 17 -12.89 13.63 8.29
C ALA A 17 -11.63 13.11 8.99
N ALA A 18 -11.27 11.84 8.77
CA ALA A 18 -10.08 11.23 9.33
C ALA A 18 -8.79 11.89 8.80
N ALA A 19 -8.72 12.22 7.49
CA ALA A 19 -7.55 12.87 6.91
C ALA A 19 -7.40 14.35 7.34
N ARG A 20 -8.51 15.03 7.68
CA ARG A 20 -8.45 16.39 8.24
C ARG A 20 -7.83 16.44 9.64
N ALA A 21 -7.87 15.34 10.39
CA ALA A 21 -7.31 15.25 11.74
C ALA A 21 -5.79 14.97 11.75
N LEU A 22 -5.17 14.76 10.60
CA LEU A 22 -3.73 14.51 10.49
C LEU A 22 -2.91 15.75 10.87
N GLY A 23 -1.79 15.51 11.53
CA GLY A 23 -0.88 16.55 12.00
C GLY A 23 0.54 16.03 12.29
N PRO A 24 1.41 16.85 12.90
CA PRO A 24 2.83 16.56 13.07
C PRO A 24 3.14 15.23 13.76
N ARG A 25 2.33 14.84 14.74
CA ARG A 25 2.52 13.61 15.52
C ARG A 25 1.94 12.35 14.88
N SER A 26 1.21 12.48 13.76
CA SER A 26 0.61 11.33 13.07
C SER A 26 1.67 10.47 12.39
N ARG A 27 1.70 9.18 12.70
CA ARG A 27 2.52 8.19 11.99
C ARG A 27 1.70 7.63 10.83
N VAL A 28 2.01 8.09 9.62
CA VAL A 28 1.24 7.74 8.42
C VAL A 28 1.97 6.67 7.62
N LEU A 29 1.28 5.55 7.39
CA LEU A 29 1.68 4.57 6.39
C LEU A 29 0.99 4.88 5.07
N VAL A 30 1.77 5.07 4.02
CA VAL A 30 1.29 5.09 2.64
C VAL A 30 1.63 3.75 2.01
N LYS A 31 0.62 2.99 1.63
CA LYS A 31 0.76 1.65 1.06
C LYS A 31 0.51 1.65 -0.45
N PRO A 32 1.56 1.73 -1.29
CA PRO A 32 1.42 1.61 -2.73
C PRO A 32 1.14 0.15 -3.16
N ASN A 33 1.05 -0.07 -4.46
CA ASN A 33 1.11 -1.39 -5.08
C ASN A 33 2.51 -1.58 -5.72
N LEU A 34 3.34 -2.47 -5.17
CA LEU A 34 4.73 -2.73 -5.60
C LEU A 34 4.95 -4.17 -6.06
N VAL A 35 4.11 -4.73 -6.87
CA VAL A 35 4.08 -6.17 -7.23
C VAL A 35 5.45 -6.76 -7.56
N ALA A 36 6.26 -6.05 -8.35
CA ALA A 36 7.59 -6.48 -8.80
C ALA A 36 8.39 -5.29 -9.36
N LYS A 37 9.60 -5.56 -9.85
CA LYS A 37 10.49 -4.56 -10.46
C LYS A 37 9.97 -4.14 -11.85
N HIS A 38 9.16 -3.09 -11.89
CA HIS A 38 8.63 -2.51 -13.13
C HIS A 38 8.79 -0.98 -13.15
N ALA A 39 9.04 -0.45 -14.34
CA ALA A 39 9.00 0.99 -14.58
C ALA A 39 7.54 1.49 -14.59
N PRO A 40 7.29 2.78 -14.26
CA PRO A 40 5.93 3.34 -14.14
C PRO A 40 5.08 3.18 -15.41
N GLU A 41 5.69 3.24 -16.58
CA GLU A 41 5.04 3.16 -17.90
C GLU A 41 4.40 1.79 -18.16
N LYS A 42 4.78 0.76 -17.40
CA LYS A 42 4.18 -0.57 -17.46
C LYS A 42 2.81 -0.67 -16.77
N ALA A 43 2.38 0.38 -16.09
CA ALA A 43 1.10 0.44 -15.34
C ALA A 43 0.88 -0.69 -14.31
N VAL A 44 1.94 -1.39 -13.88
CA VAL A 44 1.87 -2.53 -12.96
C VAL A 44 1.89 -2.09 -11.49
N THR A 45 2.67 -1.05 -11.18
CA THR A 45 2.85 -0.48 -9.84
C THR A 45 2.11 0.84 -9.69
N THR A 46 1.89 1.30 -8.47
CA THR A 46 1.37 2.65 -8.21
C THR A 46 2.26 3.69 -8.90
N HIS A 47 1.66 4.60 -9.63
CA HIS A 47 2.38 5.63 -10.39
C HIS A 47 3.04 6.64 -9.42
N PRO A 48 4.32 7.01 -9.63
CA PRO A 48 5.04 7.95 -8.74
C PRO A 48 4.32 9.27 -8.53
N ALA A 49 3.63 9.79 -9.54
CA ALA A 49 2.88 11.04 -9.42
C ALA A 49 1.75 10.99 -8.39
N VAL A 50 1.13 9.80 -8.18
CA VAL A 50 0.09 9.61 -7.15
C VAL A 50 0.72 9.66 -5.78
N LEU A 51 1.82 8.94 -5.55
CA LEU A 51 2.55 8.99 -4.30
C LEU A 51 3.07 10.40 -4.00
N ASP A 52 3.60 11.10 -5.01
CA ASP A 52 4.11 12.47 -4.89
C ASP A 52 3.01 13.44 -4.44
N ALA A 53 1.83 13.39 -5.05
CA ALA A 53 0.69 14.23 -4.66
C ALA A 53 0.21 13.94 -3.24
N VAL A 54 0.16 12.66 -2.84
CA VAL A 54 -0.24 12.24 -1.49
C VAL A 54 0.80 12.69 -0.45
N CYS A 55 2.10 12.47 -0.68
CA CYS A 55 3.15 12.93 0.22
C CYS A 55 3.14 14.46 0.36
N ALA A 56 2.95 15.19 -0.74
CA ALA A 56 2.82 16.65 -0.70
C ALA A 56 1.61 17.10 0.15
N ALA A 57 0.47 16.44 0.00
CA ALA A 57 -0.73 16.72 0.80
C ALA A 57 -0.52 16.46 2.31
N LEU A 58 0.20 15.38 2.64
CA LEU A 58 0.58 15.06 4.02
C LEU A 58 1.53 16.10 4.61
N ARG A 59 2.55 16.52 3.85
CA ARG A 59 3.50 17.55 4.29
C ARG A 59 2.84 18.92 4.52
N ARG A 60 1.87 19.31 3.67
CA ARG A 60 1.08 20.54 3.90
C ARG A 60 0.27 20.51 5.20
N ARG A 61 -0.10 19.32 5.68
CA ARG A 61 -0.76 19.10 6.99
C ARG A 61 0.21 18.98 8.16
N GLY A 62 1.50 19.18 7.90
CA GLY A 62 2.56 19.10 8.91
C GLY A 62 2.93 17.68 9.33
N VAL A 63 2.45 16.63 8.65
CA VAL A 63 2.80 15.24 8.99
C VAL A 63 4.31 15.04 8.84
N GLU A 64 4.99 14.69 9.94
CA GLU A 64 6.44 14.51 9.97
C GLU A 64 6.86 13.05 9.71
N SER A 65 6.05 12.09 10.14
CA SER A 65 6.35 10.66 10.00
C SER A 65 5.53 10.04 8.87
N ILE A 66 6.16 9.87 7.71
CA ILE A 66 5.58 9.21 6.54
C ILE A 66 6.44 7.99 6.21
N THR A 67 5.84 6.81 6.27
CA THR A 67 6.46 5.55 5.83
C THR A 67 5.74 5.03 4.60
N VAL A 68 6.49 4.65 3.58
CA VAL A 68 5.98 4.00 2.37
C VAL A 68 6.36 2.53 2.44
N ALA A 69 5.39 1.62 2.51
CA ALA A 69 5.65 0.20 2.64
C ALA A 69 4.69 -0.67 1.83
N ASP A 70 5.25 -1.71 1.24
CA ASP A 70 4.55 -2.80 0.56
C ASP A 70 5.45 -4.04 0.55
N SER A 71 4.88 -5.20 0.31
CA SER A 71 5.62 -6.43 0.05
C SER A 71 5.23 -6.99 -1.31
N PRO A 72 6.19 -7.18 -2.24
CA PRO A 72 5.95 -7.84 -3.52
C PRO A 72 5.63 -9.32 -3.33
N GLY A 73 5.22 -9.99 -4.39
CA GLY A 73 5.18 -11.45 -4.45
C GLY A 73 6.61 -12.02 -4.56
N GLY A 74 6.91 -13.13 -3.86
CA GLY A 74 8.22 -13.78 -3.93
C GLY A 74 9.22 -13.29 -2.87
N LEU A 75 10.49 -13.16 -3.25
CA LEU A 75 11.55 -12.79 -2.31
C LEU A 75 11.31 -11.41 -1.71
N TYR A 76 11.36 -11.37 -0.38
CA TYR A 76 11.17 -10.16 0.40
C TYR A 76 12.37 -9.93 1.30
N ASN A 77 13.31 -9.12 0.84
CA ASN A 77 14.53 -8.73 1.54
C ASN A 77 14.94 -7.29 1.18
N PRO A 78 15.83 -6.66 1.96
CA PRO A 78 16.20 -5.25 1.77
C PRO A 78 16.73 -4.92 0.36
N ALA A 79 17.53 -5.80 -0.25
CA ALA A 79 18.12 -5.57 -1.57
C ALA A 79 17.04 -5.58 -2.68
N VAL A 80 16.13 -6.55 -2.63
CA VAL A 80 15.00 -6.65 -3.55
C VAL A 80 14.09 -5.43 -3.42
N MET A 81 13.73 -5.06 -2.19
CA MET A 81 12.88 -3.89 -1.94
C MET A 81 13.50 -2.60 -2.47
N LYS A 82 14.79 -2.35 -2.18
CA LYS A 82 15.50 -1.17 -2.71
C LYS A 82 15.50 -1.13 -4.24
N SER A 83 15.69 -2.29 -4.88
CA SER A 83 15.64 -2.41 -6.34
C SER A 83 14.25 -2.09 -6.92
N ILE A 84 13.17 -2.57 -6.27
CA ILE A 84 11.79 -2.32 -6.69
C ILE A 84 11.43 -0.84 -6.52
N TYR A 85 11.72 -0.24 -5.36
CA TYR A 85 11.50 1.20 -5.13
C TYR A 85 12.21 2.08 -6.14
N LYS A 86 13.47 1.72 -6.49
CA LYS A 86 14.24 2.46 -7.52
C LYS A 86 13.60 2.32 -8.89
N ALA A 87 13.27 1.11 -9.31
CA ALA A 87 12.72 0.84 -10.65
C ALA A 87 11.32 1.43 -10.85
N SER A 88 10.49 1.45 -9.81
CA SER A 88 9.14 2.04 -9.85
C SER A 88 9.15 3.57 -9.75
N GLY A 89 10.29 4.20 -9.51
CA GLY A 89 10.41 5.66 -9.30
C GLY A 89 9.93 6.14 -7.93
N LEU A 90 9.42 5.25 -7.07
CA LEU A 90 8.89 5.63 -5.76
C LEU A 90 10.00 6.03 -4.78
N LEU A 91 11.24 5.52 -4.95
CA LEU A 91 12.38 5.92 -4.12
C LEU A 91 12.64 7.43 -4.22
N ALA A 92 12.71 7.96 -5.44
CA ALA A 92 12.94 9.38 -5.66
C ALA A 92 11.85 10.28 -5.08
N VAL A 93 10.60 9.79 -5.05
CA VAL A 93 9.50 10.49 -4.38
C VAL A 93 9.68 10.48 -2.86
N CYS A 94 10.03 9.34 -2.28
CA CYS A 94 10.31 9.23 -0.85
C CYS A 94 11.43 10.19 -0.42
N GLU A 95 12.54 10.20 -1.16
CA GLU A 95 13.68 11.10 -0.91
C GLU A 95 13.27 12.58 -0.99
N ARG A 96 12.50 12.97 -2.02
CA ARG A 96 12.02 14.36 -2.19
C ARG A 96 11.18 14.84 -1.01
N HIS A 97 10.35 13.99 -0.46
CA HIS A 97 9.44 14.33 0.65
C HIS A 97 10.00 13.96 2.02
N GLY A 98 11.21 13.41 2.13
CA GLY A 98 11.74 12.91 3.39
C GLY A 98 10.89 11.78 3.99
N ALA A 99 10.21 11.00 3.16
CA ALA A 99 9.46 9.82 3.57
C ALA A 99 10.37 8.59 3.64
N LEU A 100 10.10 7.69 4.56
CA LEU A 100 10.85 6.43 4.69
C LEU A 100 10.36 5.40 3.66
N ALA A 101 11.17 5.05 2.67
CA ALA A 101 10.95 3.86 1.86
C ALA A 101 11.34 2.62 2.70
N TYR A 102 10.35 1.86 3.17
CA TYR A 102 10.57 0.76 4.09
C TYR A 102 11.22 -0.44 3.42
N THR A 103 12.41 -0.79 3.85
CA THR A 103 13.20 -1.91 3.31
C THR A 103 13.69 -2.90 4.37
N ALA A 104 13.38 -2.69 5.65
CA ALA A 104 13.82 -3.58 6.73
C ALA A 104 13.16 -4.97 6.68
N CYS A 105 12.02 -5.09 6.00
CA CYS A 105 11.33 -6.37 5.79
C CYS A 105 10.88 -7.08 7.07
N GLU A 106 10.73 -6.34 8.17
CA GLU A 106 10.23 -6.88 9.43
C GLU A 106 8.71 -7.03 9.41
N ALA A 107 8.23 -8.07 10.07
CA ALA A 107 6.81 -8.33 10.24
C ALA A 107 6.55 -8.96 11.62
N ALA A 108 5.32 -8.87 12.10
CA ALA A 108 4.91 -9.50 13.36
C ALA A 108 3.46 -10.03 13.25
N PRO A 109 3.10 -11.02 14.09
CA PRO A 109 1.76 -11.59 14.08
C PRO A 109 0.72 -10.58 14.61
N ARG A 110 -0.44 -10.59 13.98
CA ARG A 110 -1.65 -9.86 14.38
C ARG A 110 -2.84 -10.80 14.40
N LYS A 111 -3.39 -11.05 15.59
CA LYS A 111 -4.66 -11.80 15.73
C LYS A 111 -5.83 -11.00 15.17
N THR A 112 -6.82 -11.72 14.66
CA THR A 112 -8.03 -11.15 14.08
C THR A 112 -9.23 -12.03 14.38
N ASP A 113 -10.42 -11.44 14.35
CA ASP A 113 -11.70 -12.18 14.47
C ASP A 113 -12.22 -12.66 13.10
N GLY A 114 -11.37 -12.65 12.07
CA GLY A 114 -11.69 -13.04 10.71
C GLY A 114 -12.40 -14.40 10.60
N VAL A 115 -13.18 -14.58 9.57
CA VAL A 115 -13.94 -15.84 9.35
C VAL A 115 -12.99 -16.97 8.93
N ARG A 116 -12.09 -16.71 8.00
CA ARG A 116 -11.17 -17.69 7.40
C ARG A 116 -9.81 -17.73 8.07
N VAL A 117 -9.31 -16.57 8.52
CA VAL A 117 -7.97 -16.42 9.07
C VAL A 117 -8.03 -15.79 10.45
N LYS A 118 -7.39 -16.41 11.43
CA LYS A 118 -7.39 -15.95 12.82
C LYS A 118 -6.12 -15.16 13.18
N GLU A 119 -5.10 -15.21 12.34
CA GLU A 119 -3.84 -14.49 12.54
C GLU A 119 -3.16 -14.21 11.20
N PHE A 120 -2.73 -12.98 10.99
CA PHE A 120 -1.88 -12.58 9.88
C PHE A 120 -0.51 -12.15 10.41
N SER A 121 0.56 -12.49 9.68
CA SER A 121 1.82 -11.78 9.83
C SER A 121 1.75 -10.50 8.99
N LEU A 122 1.86 -9.35 9.63
CA LEU A 122 1.77 -8.05 8.96
C LEU A 122 3.11 -7.31 9.04
N LEU A 123 3.42 -6.54 7.99
CA LEU A 123 4.60 -5.67 7.99
C LEU A 123 4.58 -4.75 9.20
N ARG A 124 5.74 -4.55 9.83
CA ARG A 124 5.89 -3.70 11.01
C ARG A 124 5.27 -2.31 10.85
N PRO A 125 5.46 -1.58 9.73
CA PRO A 125 4.83 -0.28 9.53
C PRO A 125 3.30 -0.28 9.57
N VAL A 126 2.65 -1.40 9.20
CA VAL A 126 1.19 -1.56 9.30
C VAL A 126 0.73 -1.58 10.75
N LEU A 127 1.51 -2.21 11.62
CA LEU A 127 1.21 -2.36 13.05
C LEU A 127 1.50 -1.08 13.84
N GLU A 128 2.41 -0.26 13.35
CA GLU A 128 2.88 0.96 14.03
C GLU A 128 2.18 2.24 13.57
N ALA A 129 1.50 2.21 12.42
CA ALA A 129 0.82 3.38 11.88
C ALA A 129 -0.42 3.77 12.68
N ASP A 130 -0.62 5.07 12.85
CA ASP A 130 -1.88 5.65 13.37
C ASP A 130 -2.89 5.89 12.25
N PHE A 131 -2.39 6.02 11.00
CA PHE A 131 -3.20 6.28 9.82
C PHE A 131 -2.62 5.56 8.60
N ILE A 132 -3.44 4.80 7.90
CA ILE A 132 -3.05 4.04 6.72
C ILE A 132 -3.77 4.60 5.49
N ILE A 133 -2.98 4.98 4.48
CA ILE A 133 -3.47 5.36 3.15
C ILE A 133 -3.12 4.23 2.19
N ASP A 134 -4.14 3.59 1.63
CA ASP A 134 -3.96 2.58 0.59
C ASP A 134 -3.99 3.23 -0.80
N LEU A 135 -2.94 3.00 -1.61
CA LEU A 135 -2.81 3.51 -2.98
C LEU A 135 -2.83 2.35 -3.99
N PRO A 136 -3.97 1.68 -4.17
CA PRO A 136 -4.06 0.55 -5.07
C PRO A 136 -3.92 0.98 -6.53
N LYS A 137 -3.26 0.13 -7.34
CA LYS A 137 -3.28 0.22 -8.80
C LYS A 137 -4.54 -0.44 -9.35
N VAL A 138 -5.31 0.28 -10.16
CA VAL A 138 -6.45 -0.30 -10.88
C VAL A 138 -5.91 -1.10 -12.07
N LYS A 139 -6.02 -2.43 -12.02
CA LYS A 139 -5.54 -3.33 -13.08
C LYS A 139 -6.27 -4.67 -13.06
N THR A 140 -6.20 -5.42 -14.17
CA THR A 140 -6.67 -6.80 -14.23
C THR A 140 -5.86 -7.73 -13.33
N HIS A 141 -6.46 -8.85 -12.93
CA HIS A 141 -5.81 -9.89 -12.13
C HIS A 141 -6.35 -11.27 -12.49
N VAL A 142 -5.44 -12.23 -12.73
CA VAL A 142 -5.80 -13.57 -13.20
C VAL A 142 -6.77 -14.28 -12.26
N MET A 143 -6.50 -14.28 -10.94
CA MET A 143 -7.28 -15.03 -9.97
C MET A 143 -8.55 -14.29 -9.51
N THR A 144 -8.47 -12.99 -9.26
CA THR A 144 -9.56 -12.18 -8.67
C THR A 144 -10.31 -11.33 -9.69
N GLY A 145 -9.98 -11.42 -10.98
CA GLY A 145 -10.51 -10.60 -12.05
C GLY A 145 -9.93 -9.18 -12.06
N MET A 146 -9.87 -8.52 -10.92
CA MET A 146 -9.35 -7.16 -10.77
C MET A 146 -8.48 -7.03 -9.52
N SER A 147 -7.46 -6.18 -9.60
CA SER A 147 -6.73 -5.62 -8.46
C SER A 147 -7.22 -4.21 -8.20
N CYS A 148 -7.62 -3.94 -6.96
CA CYS A 148 -7.89 -2.61 -6.43
C CYS A 148 -7.69 -2.65 -4.90
N ALA A 149 -8.41 -1.86 -4.13
CA ALA A 149 -8.21 -1.62 -2.70
C ALA A 149 -8.02 -2.90 -1.87
N VAL A 150 -9.05 -3.75 -1.76
CA VAL A 150 -9.01 -4.95 -0.91
C VAL A 150 -7.85 -5.88 -1.31
N LYS A 151 -7.67 -6.13 -2.62
CA LYS A 151 -6.56 -6.98 -3.11
C LYS A 151 -5.20 -6.35 -2.87
N ASN A 152 -5.09 -5.00 -2.90
CA ASN A 152 -3.83 -4.31 -2.64
C ASN A 152 -3.33 -4.57 -1.21
N LEU A 153 -4.22 -4.66 -0.23
CA LEU A 153 -3.85 -4.93 1.16
C LEU A 153 -3.12 -6.26 1.35
N PHE A 154 -3.21 -7.19 0.40
CA PHE A 154 -2.40 -8.41 0.44
C PHE A 154 -0.89 -8.14 0.42
N GLY A 155 -0.45 -6.97 -0.03
CA GLY A 155 0.92 -6.49 0.10
C GLY A 155 1.34 -6.10 1.53
N THR A 156 0.44 -6.12 2.51
CA THR A 156 0.79 -5.98 3.93
C THR A 156 1.30 -7.26 4.57
N VAL A 157 1.10 -8.40 3.88
CA VAL A 157 1.61 -9.72 4.27
C VAL A 157 2.99 -9.93 3.64
N PRO A 158 4.01 -10.44 4.37
CA PRO A 158 5.36 -10.65 3.83
C PRO A 158 5.42 -11.63 2.65
N GLY A 159 6.16 -11.28 1.63
CA GLY A 159 6.60 -12.01 0.45
C GLY A 159 6.08 -13.44 0.27
N LEU A 160 6.86 -14.42 0.70
CA LEU A 160 6.56 -15.85 0.50
C LEU A 160 5.30 -16.36 1.21
N GLN A 161 4.88 -15.73 2.30
CA GLN A 161 3.63 -16.12 2.98
C GLN A 161 2.39 -15.92 2.09
N LYS A 162 2.47 -15.07 1.08
CA LYS A 162 1.40 -14.95 0.07
C LYS A 162 1.19 -16.23 -0.72
N ALA A 163 2.28 -16.97 -1.03
CA ALA A 163 2.18 -18.26 -1.69
C ALA A 163 1.47 -19.31 -0.82
N GLU A 164 1.70 -19.28 0.49
CA GLU A 164 1.00 -20.16 1.45
C GLU A 164 -0.51 -19.89 1.43
N PHE A 165 -0.93 -18.61 1.41
CA PHE A 165 -2.35 -18.25 1.31
C PHE A 165 -2.96 -18.67 -0.03
N HIS A 166 -2.24 -18.54 -1.15
CA HIS A 166 -2.70 -19.04 -2.45
C HIS A 166 -2.86 -20.57 -2.49
N MET A 167 -1.97 -21.30 -1.81
CA MET A 167 -2.09 -22.76 -1.67
C MET A 167 -3.24 -23.16 -0.73
N ARG A 168 -3.40 -22.43 0.38
CA ARG A 168 -4.45 -22.68 1.37
C ARG A 168 -5.85 -22.36 0.85
N PHE A 169 -5.97 -21.34 -0.01
CA PHE A 169 -7.22 -20.86 -0.60
C PHE A 169 -7.10 -20.81 -2.12
N PRO A 170 -7.11 -21.97 -2.82
CA PRO A 170 -6.94 -22.00 -4.28
C PRO A 170 -8.19 -21.51 -5.04
N GLU A 171 -9.35 -21.49 -4.41
CA GLU A 171 -10.62 -21.06 -5.00
C GLU A 171 -10.88 -19.58 -4.76
N LYS A 172 -11.62 -18.95 -5.68
CA LYS A 172 -11.85 -17.48 -5.67
C LYS A 172 -12.61 -17.01 -4.43
N GLU A 173 -13.68 -17.72 -4.04
CA GLU A 173 -14.53 -17.31 -2.91
C GLU A 173 -13.79 -17.37 -1.57
N PRO A 174 -13.21 -18.52 -1.14
CA PRO A 174 -12.43 -18.58 0.10
C PRO A 174 -11.24 -17.63 0.11
N PHE A 175 -10.59 -17.41 -1.04
CA PHE A 175 -9.53 -16.44 -1.15
C PHE A 175 -10.04 -15.00 -0.99
N GLY A 176 -11.21 -14.69 -1.57
CA GLY A 176 -11.88 -13.40 -1.39
C GLY A 176 -12.25 -13.13 0.06
N GLU A 177 -12.81 -14.11 0.77
CA GLU A 177 -13.15 -14.02 2.19
C GLU A 177 -11.90 -13.79 3.06
N MET A 178 -10.79 -14.49 2.78
CA MET A 178 -9.49 -14.21 3.42
C MET A 178 -9.02 -12.77 3.20
N LEU A 179 -9.21 -12.22 1.99
CA LEU A 179 -8.87 -10.83 1.71
C LEU A 179 -9.76 -9.84 2.47
N VAL A 180 -11.03 -10.19 2.71
CA VAL A 180 -11.93 -9.40 3.56
C VAL A 180 -11.46 -9.45 5.01
N ASP A 181 -11.10 -10.62 5.54
CA ASP A 181 -10.52 -10.75 6.89
C ASP A 181 -9.28 -9.88 7.04
N LEU A 182 -8.42 -9.83 6.01
CA LEU A 182 -7.23 -8.98 6.00
C LEU A 182 -7.60 -7.49 5.98
N CYS A 183 -8.60 -7.11 5.16
CA CYS A 183 -9.08 -5.74 5.07
C CYS A 183 -9.62 -5.25 6.43
N GLU A 184 -10.42 -6.07 7.10
CA GLU A 184 -10.94 -5.80 8.46
C GLU A 184 -9.85 -5.75 9.52
N THR A 185 -8.73 -6.43 9.29
CA THR A 185 -7.57 -6.41 10.20
C THR A 185 -6.72 -5.16 10.03
N VAL A 186 -6.46 -4.75 8.77
CA VAL A 186 -5.61 -3.59 8.44
C VAL A 186 -6.36 -2.26 8.57
N ARG A 187 -7.62 -2.20 8.13
CA ARG A 187 -8.53 -1.03 8.21
C ARG A 187 -7.91 0.28 7.73
N PRO A 188 -7.56 0.41 6.43
CA PRO A 188 -7.06 1.68 5.92
C PRO A 188 -8.11 2.79 6.10
N GLN A 189 -7.68 3.96 6.58
CA GLN A 189 -8.58 5.10 6.82
C GLN A 189 -8.84 5.92 5.56
N LEU A 190 -7.98 5.78 4.54
CA LEU A 190 -8.14 6.45 3.25
C LEU A 190 -7.67 5.53 2.12
N ILE A 191 -8.42 5.52 1.04
CA ILE A 191 -8.08 4.77 -0.17
C ILE A 191 -8.11 5.72 -1.35
N ILE A 192 -7.00 5.82 -2.08
CA ILE A 192 -6.89 6.62 -3.31
C ILE A 192 -6.44 5.70 -4.43
N ALA A 193 -7.39 5.28 -5.28
CA ALA A 193 -7.12 4.36 -6.37
C ALA A 193 -6.38 5.06 -7.52
N ASP A 194 -5.27 4.48 -7.94
CA ASP A 194 -4.44 4.96 -9.05
C ASP A 194 -4.99 4.44 -10.40
N GLY A 195 -5.63 5.33 -11.15
CA GLY A 195 -6.07 5.14 -12.53
C GLY A 195 -5.30 6.00 -13.54
N VAL A 196 -4.13 6.56 -13.20
CA VAL A 196 -3.33 7.42 -14.11
C VAL A 196 -2.99 6.68 -15.41
N LEU A 197 -2.60 5.43 -15.31
CA LEU A 197 -2.50 4.46 -16.40
C LEU A 197 -3.17 3.18 -15.89
N ALA A 198 -4.32 2.80 -16.42
CA ALA A 198 -5.02 1.57 -16.06
C ALA A 198 -4.78 0.48 -17.12
N MET A 199 -4.79 -0.81 -16.71
CA MET A 199 -4.80 -1.97 -17.60
C MET A 199 -6.15 -2.66 -17.58
#